data_48a932d7d4bf809b6aaaa0f14f6a9543
#
_entry.id   48a932d7d4bf809b6aaaa0f14f6a9543
#
_cell.length_a   1.000
_cell.length_b   1.000
_cell.length_c   1.000
_cell.angle_alpha   90.00
_cell.angle_beta   90.00
_cell.angle_gamma   90.00
#
_symmetry.space_group_name_H-M   'P 1'
#
loop_
_entity.id
_entity.type
_entity.pdbx_description
1 polymer ?
#
loop_
_entity_poly.entity_id
_entity_poly.type
_entity_poly.pdbx_seq_one_letter_code
_entity_poly.pdbx_strand_id
1 'polypeptide(L)'
;ILGTGVDGKNTFNISTLSCFIVAGVGQKVAKHGNYGATSISGSSNVMEQLGYRFKNDNGLLLKEMESANICFLHAPFFHPALKIVGPIRKNLGVRTFFNMLGPMVNPASPAFQLVGVYNLEMARIYNYLLQQTGKAFTIIHSLDGYDEISLTNDTKVITNEGEKVM
;
A
#
# COMPACT_ATOMS: atom_id res chain seq x y z
N ILE A 1 5.73 0.02 -0.40
CA ILE A 1 4.96 0.91 -1.28
C ILE A 1 3.50 0.52 -1.18
N LEU A 2 2.63 1.48 -0.91
CA LEU A 2 1.20 1.25 -0.76
C LEU A 2 0.45 2.55 -1.01
N GLY A 3 -0.60 2.52 -1.84
CA GLY A 3 -1.62 3.55 -1.90
C GLY A 3 -2.77 3.19 -0.97
N THR A 4 -3.37 4.16 -0.30
CA THR A 4 -4.54 3.91 0.56
C THR A 4 -5.76 3.52 -0.26
N GLY A 5 -5.75 3.80 -1.56
CA GLY A 5 -6.90 3.68 -2.43
C GLY A 5 -7.99 4.65 -2.00
N VAL A 6 -9.19 4.48 -2.52
CA VAL A 6 -10.35 5.26 -2.08
C VAL A 6 -10.31 6.73 -2.54
N ASP A 7 -9.42 7.08 -3.44
CA ASP A 7 -9.32 8.39 -4.09
C ASP A 7 -10.47 8.64 -5.10
N GLY A 8 -11.21 7.59 -5.45
CA GLY A 8 -12.28 7.64 -6.46
C GLY A 8 -11.78 7.71 -7.90
N LYS A 9 -10.49 7.51 -8.11
CA LYS A 9 -9.85 7.54 -9.42
C LYS A 9 -9.75 6.12 -10.00
N ASN A 10 -9.96 6.01 -11.30
CA ASN A 10 -9.87 4.74 -12.03
C ASN A 10 -8.53 4.62 -12.75
N THR A 11 -7.44 4.68 -12.00
CA THR A 11 -6.10 4.41 -12.50
C THR A 11 -5.81 2.91 -12.52
N PHE A 12 -4.81 2.48 -13.30
CA PHE A 12 -4.24 1.14 -13.14
C PHE A 12 -3.52 1.03 -11.78
N ASN A 13 -3.17 -0.17 -11.35
CA ASN A 13 -2.59 -0.40 -10.02
C ASN A 13 -1.12 0.06 -9.95
N ILE A 14 -0.92 1.37 -9.87
CA ILE A 14 0.38 2.06 -9.90
C ILE A 14 1.27 1.55 -8.78
N SER A 15 0.75 1.40 -7.55
CA SER A 15 1.54 0.95 -6.41
C SER A 15 2.08 -0.48 -6.58
N THR A 16 1.37 -1.36 -7.28
CA THR A 16 1.85 -2.71 -7.59
C THR A 16 2.93 -2.67 -8.65
N LEU A 17 2.74 -1.92 -9.73
CA LEU A 17 3.76 -1.74 -10.77
C LEU A 17 5.05 -1.14 -10.18
N SER A 18 4.95 -0.11 -9.35
CA SER A 18 6.09 0.51 -8.68
C SER A 18 6.89 -0.49 -7.82
N CYS A 19 6.21 -1.46 -7.18
CA CYS A 19 6.90 -2.50 -6.42
C CYS A 19 7.80 -3.37 -7.32
N PHE A 20 7.34 -3.73 -8.52
CA PHE A 20 8.16 -4.50 -9.47
C PHE A 20 9.35 -3.69 -9.97
N ILE A 21 9.17 -2.40 -10.27
CA ILE A 21 10.26 -1.52 -10.71
C ILE A 21 11.32 -1.41 -9.62
N VAL A 22 10.91 -1.16 -8.36
CA VAL A 22 11.82 -1.04 -7.22
C VAL A 22 12.56 -2.36 -6.94
N ALA A 23 11.88 -3.50 -7.06
CA ALA A 23 12.51 -4.81 -6.95
C ALA A 23 13.51 -5.07 -8.09
N GLY A 24 13.17 -4.64 -9.31
CA GLY A 24 14.02 -4.78 -10.50
C GLY A 24 15.33 -4.01 -10.43
N VAL A 25 15.39 -2.92 -9.67
CA VAL A 25 16.66 -2.20 -9.39
C VAL A 25 17.40 -2.75 -8.16
N GLY A 26 17.00 -3.91 -7.64
CA GLY A 26 17.71 -4.62 -6.57
C GLY A 26 17.26 -4.30 -5.15
N GLN A 27 16.26 -3.43 -4.97
CA GLN A 27 15.74 -3.12 -3.64
C GLN A 27 14.71 -4.17 -3.20
N LYS A 28 14.87 -4.73 -2.00
CA LYS A 28 13.91 -5.69 -1.44
C LYS A 28 12.57 -5.05 -1.14
N VAL A 29 11.48 -5.67 -1.62
CA VAL A 29 10.11 -5.17 -1.49
C VAL A 29 9.18 -6.22 -0.89
N ALA A 30 8.60 -5.93 0.27
CA ALA A 30 7.50 -6.73 0.84
C ALA A 30 6.17 -6.03 0.57
N LYS A 31 5.47 -6.42 -0.49
CA LYS A 31 4.18 -5.85 -0.87
C LYS A 31 3.07 -6.46 -0.03
N HIS A 32 2.51 -5.67 0.89
CA HIS A 32 1.28 -6.05 1.61
C HIS A 32 0.07 -5.55 0.82
N GLY A 33 -0.85 -6.44 0.50
CA GLY A 33 -1.99 -6.11 -0.36
C GLY A 33 -3.23 -6.95 -0.11
N ASN A 34 -4.36 -6.49 -0.67
CA ASN A 34 -5.65 -7.15 -0.55
C ASN A 34 -6.44 -7.00 -1.86
N TYR A 35 -7.59 -7.67 -1.93
CA TYR A 35 -8.60 -7.41 -2.94
C TYR A 35 -9.16 -6.00 -2.82
N GLY A 36 -9.65 -5.45 -3.93
CA GLY A 36 -10.34 -4.16 -3.93
C GLY A 36 -11.57 -4.20 -3.02
N ALA A 37 -11.68 -3.25 -2.09
CA ALA A 37 -12.85 -3.10 -1.23
C ALA A 37 -13.80 -2.02 -1.75
N THR A 38 -13.25 -0.94 -2.31
CA THR A 38 -13.96 0.22 -2.85
C THR A 38 -13.54 0.54 -4.29
N SER A 39 -12.44 -0.05 -4.77
CA SER A 39 -11.96 0.04 -6.14
C SER A 39 -12.35 -1.19 -6.96
N ILE A 40 -12.37 -1.06 -8.28
CA ILE A 40 -12.65 -2.14 -9.24
C ILE A 40 -11.64 -3.30 -9.06
N SER A 41 -10.38 -2.98 -8.77
CA SER A 41 -9.29 -3.95 -8.63
C SER A 41 -8.30 -3.52 -7.55
N GLY A 42 -8.07 -4.40 -6.58
CA GLY A 42 -6.97 -4.26 -5.61
C GLY A 42 -5.71 -4.97 -6.09
N SER A 43 -4.62 -4.80 -5.35
CA SER A 43 -3.33 -5.42 -5.69
C SER A 43 -3.38 -6.94 -5.76
N SER A 44 -4.21 -7.60 -4.94
CA SER A 44 -4.39 -9.05 -5.00
C SER A 44 -5.10 -9.49 -6.28
N ASN A 45 -6.08 -8.73 -6.77
CA ASN A 45 -6.73 -9.04 -8.04
C ASN A 45 -5.72 -9.01 -9.20
N VAL A 46 -4.86 -7.99 -9.24
CA VAL A 46 -3.80 -7.89 -10.26
C VAL A 46 -2.86 -9.09 -10.20
N MET A 47 -2.39 -9.44 -9.01
CA MET A 47 -1.45 -10.55 -8.84
C MET A 47 -2.04 -11.90 -9.27
N GLU A 48 -3.31 -12.17 -8.95
CA GLU A 48 -4.00 -13.38 -9.41
C GLU A 48 -4.14 -13.44 -10.94
N GLN A 49 -4.48 -12.32 -11.56
CA GLN A 49 -4.57 -12.24 -13.03
C GLN A 49 -3.21 -12.47 -13.71
N LEU A 50 -2.12 -12.11 -13.05
CA LEU A 50 -0.75 -12.42 -13.48
C LEU A 50 -0.33 -13.88 -13.17
N GLY A 51 -1.23 -14.70 -12.60
CA GLY A 51 -0.97 -16.09 -12.27
C GLY A 51 -0.24 -16.33 -10.95
N TYR A 52 -0.06 -15.29 -10.12
CA TYR A 52 0.58 -15.44 -8.82
C TYR A 52 -0.34 -16.18 -7.83
N ARG A 53 0.22 -17.15 -7.11
CA ARG A 53 -0.48 -17.88 -6.05
C ARG A 53 0.00 -17.40 -4.68
N PHE A 54 -0.91 -16.85 -3.88
CA PHE A 54 -0.60 -16.37 -2.54
C PHE A 54 -0.16 -17.49 -1.62
N LYS A 55 0.77 -17.16 -0.74
CA LYS A 55 1.40 -18.07 0.22
C LYS A 55 1.39 -17.41 1.60
N ASN A 56 1.40 -18.24 2.64
CA ASN A 56 1.62 -17.85 4.03
C ASN A 56 2.79 -18.64 4.68
N ASP A 57 3.56 -19.32 3.84
CA ASP A 57 4.78 -20.03 4.25
C ASP A 57 5.97 -19.07 4.21
N ASN A 58 6.59 -18.84 5.37
CA ASN A 58 7.71 -17.91 5.50
C ASN A 58 8.94 -18.35 4.67
N GLY A 59 9.20 -19.65 4.55
CA GLY A 59 10.33 -20.16 3.76
C GLY A 59 10.16 -19.88 2.27
N LEU A 60 8.95 -20.04 1.75
CA LEU A 60 8.64 -19.73 0.36
C LEU A 60 8.69 -18.22 0.09
N LEU A 61 8.17 -17.40 1.00
CA LEU A 61 8.22 -15.93 0.89
C LEU A 61 9.66 -15.41 0.93
N LEU A 62 10.52 -15.99 1.78
CA LEU A 62 11.95 -15.65 1.81
C LEU A 62 12.65 -16.04 0.51
N LYS A 63 12.36 -17.21 -0.05
CA LYS A 63 12.91 -17.61 -1.37
C LYS A 63 12.51 -16.65 -2.49
N GLU A 64 11.27 -16.16 -2.49
CA GLU A 64 10.83 -15.13 -3.45
C GLU A 64 11.63 -13.83 -3.26
N MET A 65 11.79 -13.40 -2.01
CA MET A 65 12.59 -12.21 -1.67
C MET A 65 14.05 -12.33 -2.10
N GLU A 66 14.64 -13.52 -2.00
CA GLU A 66 16.02 -13.78 -2.41
C GLU A 66 16.18 -13.87 -3.94
N SER A 67 15.22 -14.47 -4.63
CA SER A 67 15.31 -14.72 -6.07
C SER A 67 14.83 -13.55 -6.93
N ALA A 68 13.86 -12.78 -6.46
CA ALA A 68 13.19 -11.71 -7.22
C ALA A 68 13.17 -10.35 -6.52
N ASN A 69 13.76 -10.21 -5.34
CA ASN A 69 13.71 -9.02 -4.49
C ASN A 69 12.28 -8.58 -4.11
N ILE A 70 11.27 -9.41 -4.32
CA ILE A 70 9.88 -9.08 -3.99
C ILE A 70 9.15 -10.30 -3.45
N CYS A 71 8.36 -10.10 -2.40
CA CYS A 71 7.34 -11.05 -1.98
C CYS A 71 5.99 -10.34 -1.80
N PHE A 72 4.91 -11.11 -1.95
CA PHE A 72 3.55 -10.59 -1.82
C PHE A 72 2.85 -11.17 -0.59
N LEU A 73 2.52 -10.29 0.37
CA LEU A 73 1.87 -10.62 1.63
C LEU A 73 0.37 -10.36 1.50
N HIS A 74 -0.40 -11.40 1.21
CA HIS A 74 -1.85 -11.29 1.06
C HIS A 74 -2.52 -11.09 2.43
N ALA A 75 -3.11 -9.92 2.65
CA ALA A 75 -3.61 -9.50 3.94
C ALA A 75 -4.52 -10.51 4.66
N PRO A 76 -5.47 -11.22 3.99
CA PRO A 76 -6.30 -12.23 4.65
C PRO A 76 -5.54 -13.40 5.28
N PHE A 77 -4.31 -13.69 4.84
CA PHE A 77 -3.49 -14.76 5.42
C PHE A 77 -2.78 -14.34 6.70
N PHE A 78 -2.50 -13.05 6.85
CA PHE A 78 -1.73 -12.51 7.98
C PHE A 78 -2.61 -11.80 9.03
N HIS A 79 -3.85 -11.45 8.65
CA HIS A 79 -4.78 -10.71 9.51
C HIS A 79 -6.16 -11.40 9.57
N PRO A 80 -6.32 -12.45 10.38
CA PRO A 80 -7.59 -13.19 10.47
C PRO A 80 -8.79 -12.30 10.83
N ALA A 81 -8.60 -11.29 11.67
CA ALA A 81 -9.64 -10.32 12.02
C ALA A 81 -10.15 -9.54 10.79
N LEU A 82 -9.26 -9.14 9.88
CA LEU A 82 -9.64 -8.46 8.64
C LEU A 82 -10.42 -9.36 7.69
N LYS A 83 -10.18 -10.68 7.74
CA LYS A 83 -10.94 -11.67 6.97
C LYS A 83 -12.39 -11.74 7.43
N ILE A 84 -12.63 -11.67 8.74
CA ILE A 84 -13.98 -11.72 9.32
C ILE A 84 -14.78 -10.47 8.97
N VAL A 85 -14.17 -9.28 9.04
CA VAL A 85 -14.86 -8.02 8.74
C VAL A 85 -14.93 -7.68 7.25
N GLY A 86 -14.20 -8.39 6.41
CA GLY A 86 -14.15 -8.15 4.95
C GLY A 86 -15.52 -8.14 4.27
N PRO A 87 -16.36 -9.18 4.42
CA PRO A 87 -17.71 -9.20 3.84
C PRO A 87 -18.60 -8.07 4.34
N ILE A 88 -18.52 -7.73 5.64
CA ILE A 88 -19.29 -6.64 6.25
C ILE A 88 -18.90 -5.30 5.61
N ARG A 89 -17.60 -5.04 5.47
CA ARG A 89 -17.07 -3.82 4.82
C ARG A 89 -17.55 -3.70 3.38
N LYS A 90 -17.51 -4.80 2.62
CA LYS A 90 -17.97 -4.84 1.23
C LYS A 90 -19.45 -4.51 1.13
N ASN A 91 -20.28 -5.06 2.03
CA ASN A 91 -21.73 -4.81 2.03
C ASN A 91 -22.08 -3.40 2.48
N LEU A 92 -21.31 -2.81 3.39
CA LEU A 92 -21.51 -1.43 3.83
C LEU A 92 -21.17 -0.40 2.74
N GLY A 93 -20.23 -0.70 1.85
CA GLY A 93 -19.83 0.18 0.74
C GLY A 93 -19.29 1.54 1.15
N VAL A 94 -18.97 1.73 2.45
CA VAL A 94 -18.50 3.01 2.99
C VAL A 94 -17.04 2.93 3.44
N ARG A 95 -16.38 4.07 3.49
CA ARG A 95 -15.04 4.19 4.05
C ARG A 95 -15.09 3.96 5.55
N THR A 96 -14.21 3.12 6.04
CA THR A 96 -14.10 2.82 7.46
C THR A 96 -12.65 2.96 7.91
N PHE A 97 -12.43 2.98 9.22
CA PHE A 97 -11.10 2.95 9.82
C PHE A 97 -10.19 1.84 9.24
N PHE A 98 -10.75 0.70 8.89
CA PHE A 98 -9.99 -0.40 8.28
C PHE A 98 -9.32 -0.04 6.95
N ASN A 99 -9.80 0.97 6.24
CA ASN A 99 -9.15 1.43 5.00
C ASN A 99 -7.82 2.13 5.29
N MET A 100 -7.65 2.64 6.52
CA MET A 100 -6.45 3.35 6.97
C MET A 100 -5.38 2.41 7.55
N LEU A 101 -5.72 1.16 7.88
CA LEU A 101 -4.78 0.25 8.56
C LEU A 101 -3.72 -0.34 7.63
N GLY A 102 -3.98 -0.42 6.32
CA GLY A 102 -3.12 -1.11 5.36
C GLY A 102 -1.62 -0.80 5.49
N PRO A 103 -1.21 0.48 5.49
CA PRO A 103 0.19 0.86 5.65
C PRO A 103 0.79 0.52 7.00
N MET A 104 -0.02 0.46 8.06
CA MET A 104 0.44 0.29 9.45
C MET A 104 0.62 -1.16 9.86
N VAL A 105 -0.04 -2.10 9.15
CA VAL A 105 -0.12 -3.52 9.54
C VAL A 105 0.64 -4.46 8.62
N ASN A 106 1.62 -3.97 7.86
CA ASN A 106 2.45 -4.85 7.03
C ASN A 106 3.25 -5.81 7.93
N PRO A 107 3.04 -7.13 7.83
CA PRO A 107 3.69 -8.10 8.72
C PRO A 107 5.22 -8.19 8.56
N ALA A 108 5.76 -7.75 7.40
CA ALA A 108 7.21 -7.66 7.21
C ALA A 108 7.85 -6.48 7.97
N SER A 109 7.06 -5.59 8.55
CA SER A 109 7.56 -4.41 9.30
C SER A 109 8.73 -3.71 8.60
N PRO A 110 8.59 -3.25 7.34
CA PRO A 110 9.70 -2.74 6.55
C PRO A 110 10.31 -1.50 7.20
N ALA A 111 11.64 -1.32 7.01
CA ALA A 111 12.37 -0.16 7.52
C ALA A 111 12.02 1.14 6.76
N PHE A 112 11.59 1.01 5.49
CA PHE A 112 11.20 2.12 4.62
C PHE A 112 9.77 1.94 4.14
N GLN A 113 8.97 3.00 4.22
CA GLN A 113 7.58 2.99 3.74
C GLN A 113 7.31 4.16 2.80
N LEU A 114 6.72 3.87 1.64
CA LEU A 114 6.11 4.86 0.76
C LEU A 114 4.59 4.69 0.82
N VAL A 115 3.88 5.72 1.23
CA VAL A 115 2.43 5.71 1.44
C VAL A 115 1.77 6.81 0.62
N GLY A 116 0.94 6.43 -0.34
CA GLY A 116 0.08 7.36 -1.05
C GLY A 116 -1.25 7.57 -0.32
N VAL A 117 -1.70 8.81 -0.24
CA VAL A 117 -2.94 9.19 0.44
C VAL A 117 -3.80 10.12 -0.42
N TYR A 118 -5.11 9.99 -0.32
CA TYR A 118 -6.07 10.69 -1.18
C TYR A 118 -6.44 12.11 -0.71
N ASN A 119 -6.00 12.53 0.48
CA ASN A 119 -6.21 13.90 0.97
C ASN A 119 -5.17 14.31 2.04
N LEU A 120 -5.11 15.62 2.32
CA LEU A 120 -4.16 16.19 3.27
C LEU A 120 -4.45 15.83 4.73
N GLU A 121 -5.70 15.54 5.08
CA GLU A 121 -6.07 15.10 6.43
C GLU A 121 -5.42 13.73 6.71
N MET A 122 -5.54 12.80 5.78
CA MET A 122 -4.87 11.51 5.85
C MET A 122 -3.36 11.65 5.87
N ALA A 123 -2.80 12.57 5.09
CA ALA A 123 -1.36 12.83 5.10
C ALA A 123 -0.87 13.26 6.51
N ARG A 124 -1.61 14.12 7.20
CA ARG A 124 -1.29 14.54 8.57
C ARG A 124 -1.39 13.38 9.57
N ILE A 125 -2.45 12.58 9.49
CA ILE A 125 -2.62 11.41 10.37
C ILE A 125 -1.48 10.43 10.21
N TYR A 126 -1.14 10.05 8.96
CA TYR A 126 -0.03 9.13 8.71
C TYR A 126 1.32 9.73 9.09
N ASN A 127 1.55 11.02 8.86
CA ASN A 127 2.78 11.69 9.30
C ASN A 127 2.94 11.55 10.83
N TYR A 128 1.91 11.87 11.60
CA TYR A 128 1.92 11.72 13.05
C TYR A 128 2.19 10.28 13.48
N LEU A 129 1.48 9.30 12.89
CA LEU A 129 1.63 7.89 13.24
C LEU A 129 3.01 7.32 12.85
N LEU A 130 3.49 7.63 11.66
CA LEU A 130 4.76 7.07 11.16
C LEU A 130 5.97 7.66 11.88
N GLN A 131 5.92 8.92 12.32
CA GLN A 131 6.96 9.51 13.18
C GLN A 131 7.15 8.71 14.48
N GLN A 132 6.09 8.12 15.04
CA GLN A 132 6.17 7.31 16.26
C GLN A 132 6.83 5.94 16.03
N THR A 133 6.99 5.50 14.78
CA THR A 133 7.52 4.17 14.47
C THR A 133 9.04 4.09 14.43
N GLY A 134 9.74 5.21 14.35
CA GLY A 134 11.19 5.29 14.15
C GLY A 134 11.64 4.80 12.75
N LYS A 135 10.72 4.55 11.82
CA LYS A 135 11.01 4.09 10.45
C LYS A 135 11.18 5.27 9.50
N ALA A 136 11.94 5.07 8.44
CA ALA A 136 11.96 6.03 7.35
C ALA A 136 10.67 5.93 6.52
N PHE A 137 10.07 7.06 6.20
CA PHE A 137 8.85 7.08 5.42
C PHE A 137 8.79 8.24 4.43
N THR A 138 7.99 8.04 3.40
CA THR A 138 7.56 9.09 2.47
C THR A 138 6.06 8.98 2.29
N ILE A 139 5.34 10.06 2.57
CA ILE A 139 3.91 10.18 2.29
C ILE A 139 3.76 11.09 1.07
N ILE A 140 2.93 10.68 0.12
CA ILE A 140 2.64 11.45 -1.09
C ILE A 140 1.14 11.69 -1.22
N HIS A 141 0.80 12.87 -1.72
CA HIS A 141 -0.57 13.27 -2.05
C HIS A 141 -0.53 14.28 -3.19
N SER A 142 -1.10 13.95 -4.33
CA SER A 142 -1.29 14.92 -5.40
C SER A 142 -2.48 15.83 -5.13
N LEU A 143 -2.30 17.12 -5.33
CA LEU A 143 -3.29 18.14 -4.93
C LEU A 143 -4.61 18.07 -5.71
N ASP A 144 -4.64 17.31 -6.80
CA ASP A 144 -5.85 16.94 -7.56
C ASP A 144 -6.54 15.67 -7.06
N GLY A 145 -6.10 15.13 -5.91
CA GLY A 145 -6.78 14.07 -5.17
C GLY A 145 -6.31 12.65 -5.45
N TYR A 146 -5.21 12.45 -6.22
CA TYR A 146 -4.62 11.13 -6.39
C TYR A 146 -3.78 10.74 -5.17
N ASP A 147 -3.78 9.46 -4.84
CA ASP A 147 -2.88 8.87 -3.84
C ASP A 147 -1.55 8.38 -4.45
N GLU A 148 -1.25 8.83 -5.66
CA GLU A 148 0.03 8.67 -6.37
C GLU A 148 0.60 10.03 -6.77
N ILE A 149 1.81 10.02 -7.36
CA ILE A 149 2.35 11.21 -8.02
C ILE A 149 1.62 11.38 -9.35
N SER A 150 0.82 12.43 -9.44
CA SER A 150 0.11 12.81 -10.67
C SER A 150 1.00 13.71 -11.55
N LEU A 151 0.79 13.64 -12.86
CA LEU A 151 1.40 14.57 -13.82
C LEU A 151 0.48 15.77 -14.12
N THR A 152 -0.69 15.82 -13.48
CA THR A 152 -1.72 16.84 -13.75
C THR A 152 -1.79 17.93 -12.69
N ASN A 153 -1.10 17.76 -11.56
CA ASN A 153 -1.01 18.78 -10.51
C ASN A 153 0.23 18.55 -9.64
N ASP A 154 0.52 19.50 -8.78
CA ASP A 154 1.59 19.41 -7.79
C ASP A 154 1.34 18.28 -6.79
N THR A 155 2.42 17.70 -6.30
CA THR A 155 2.39 16.63 -5.30
C THR A 155 3.01 17.10 -3.98
N LYS A 156 2.26 16.98 -2.90
CA LYS A 156 2.77 17.14 -1.54
C LYS A 156 3.53 15.88 -1.14
N VAL A 157 4.77 16.07 -0.71
CA VAL A 157 5.67 15.01 -0.21
C VAL A 157 6.05 15.31 1.22
N ILE A 158 5.83 14.36 2.12
CA ILE A 158 6.17 14.46 3.56
C ILE A 158 7.11 13.31 3.91
N THR A 159 8.21 13.61 4.57
CA THR A 159 9.23 12.63 5.02
C THR A 159 9.56 12.84 6.49
N ASN A 160 10.45 12.03 7.04
CA ASN A 160 11.02 12.24 8.39
C ASN A 160 11.74 13.59 8.52
N GLU A 161 12.25 14.16 7.43
CA GLU A 161 13.07 15.37 7.42
C GLU A 161 12.26 16.65 7.20
N GLY A 162 11.02 16.52 6.75
CA GLY A 162 10.14 17.65 6.50
C GLY A 162 9.19 17.43 5.34
N GLU A 163 8.62 18.51 4.84
CA GLU A 163 7.64 18.49 3.74
C GLU A 163 8.01 19.43 2.61
N LYS A 164 7.62 19.07 1.40
CA LYS A 164 7.76 19.88 0.20
C LYS A 164 6.60 19.66 -0.76
N VAL A 165 6.43 20.59 -1.67
CA VAL A 165 5.56 20.46 -2.85
C VAL A 165 6.46 20.43 -4.08
N MET A 166 6.16 19.55 -5.01
CA MET A 166 6.92 19.37 -6.24
C MET A 166 5.99 19.15 -7.42
#